data_cd83ef366aa4d0bb9ab18de59ce7f086
#
_entry.id   cd83ef366aa4d0bb9ab18de59ce7f086
#
_cell.length_a   1.000
_cell.length_b   1.000
_cell.length_c   1.000
_cell.angle_alpha   90.00
_cell.angle_beta   90.00
_cell.angle_gamma   90.00
#
_symmetry.space_group_name_H-M   'P 1'
#
loop_
_entity.id
_entity.type
_entity.pdbx_description
1 polymer ?
#
loop_
_entity_poly.entity_id
_entity_poly.type
_entity_poly.pdbx_seq_one_letter_code
_entity_poly.pdbx_strand_id
1 'polypeptide(L)'
;YCNRWKSLAEIGKALQIVNKDGVRMVLDIYTTEQLTPAQLTALSEDKYIYVKGRVAPSELVEIYRKADIALHVESMDRKNRLLTRVSFSTKIIDLMASTCAIMAICWEKHTGYQYLKEKDAAFCISRYEDILPQLQSICNQPSLISQYAEKTYNCGKSNHSRETIHNQIKRIFENVI
;
A
#
# COMPACT_ATOMS: atom_id res chain seq x y z
N TYR A 1 -12.24 -0.59 -8.26
CA TYR A 1 -11.83 0.49 -9.16
C TYR A 1 -10.52 0.13 -9.85
N CYS A 2 -10.44 0.33 -11.17
CA CYS A 2 -9.24 0.09 -11.98
C CYS A 2 -8.61 -1.31 -11.84
N ASN A 3 -9.41 -2.35 -11.64
CA ASN A 3 -8.95 -3.75 -11.53
C ASN A 3 -7.89 -4.03 -10.43
N ARG A 4 -7.81 -3.24 -9.37
CA ARG A 4 -6.90 -3.46 -8.24
C ARG A 4 -7.09 -4.82 -7.58
N TRP A 5 -8.30 -5.37 -7.62
CA TRP A 5 -8.61 -6.70 -7.10
C TRP A 5 -7.71 -7.81 -7.66
N LYS A 6 -7.24 -7.67 -8.92
CA LYS A 6 -6.31 -8.64 -9.52
C LYS A 6 -4.97 -8.69 -8.76
N SER A 7 -4.43 -7.51 -8.44
CA SER A 7 -3.19 -7.44 -7.63
C SER A 7 -3.41 -7.97 -6.22
N LEU A 8 -4.59 -7.77 -5.63
CA LEU A 8 -4.93 -8.32 -4.32
C LEU A 8 -5.06 -9.85 -4.37
N ALA A 9 -5.64 -10.42 -5.44
CA ALA A 9 -5.69 -11.86 -5.63
C ALA A 9 -4.30 -12.49 -5.77
N GLU A 10 -3.35 -11.81 -6.42
CA GLU A 10 -1.96 -12.30 -6.49
C GLU A 10 -1.27 -12.30 -5.11
N ILE A 11 -1.60 -11.33 -4.24
CA ILE A 11 -1.16 -11.38 -2.83
C ILE A 11 -1.72 -12.62 -2.14
N GLY A 12 -3.01 -12.94 -2.36
CA GLY A 12 -3.65 -14.11 -1.80
C GLY A 12 -2.92 -15.40 -2.14
N LYS A 13 -2.58 -15.59 -3.41
CA LYS A 13 -1.80 -16.76 -3.84
C LYS A 13 -0.46 -16.86 -3.10
N ALA A 14 0.23 -15.75 -2.90
CA ALA A 14 1.48 -15.72 -2.14
C ALA A 14 1.24 -16.03 -0.65
N LEU A 15 0.14 -15.54 -0.06
CA LEU A 15 -0.23 -15.83 1.33
C LEU A 15 -0.49 -17.31 1.57
N GLN A 16 -1.07 -18.05 0.62
CA GLN A 16 -1.24 -19.51 0.73
C GLN A 16 0.11 -20.22 0.92
N ILE A 17 1.13 -19.79 0.19
CA ILE A 17 2.46 -20.39 0.26
C ILE A 17 3.16 -20.01 1.57
N VAL A 18 3.11 -18.73 1.95
CA VAL A 18 3.72 -18.22 3.19
C VAL A 18 3.10 -18.86 4.45
N ASN A 19 1.80 -19.15 4.39
CA ASN A 19 1.03 -19.71 5.51
C ASN A 19 0.92 -21.25 5.49
N LYS A 20 1.70 -21.94 4.65
CA LYS A 20 1.62 -23.40 4.48
C LYS A 20 1.77 -24.15 5.79
N ASP A 21 2.71 -23.72 6.64
CA ASP A 21 3.06 -24.36 7.90
C ASP A 21 2.42 -23.67 9.12
N GLY A 22 1.47 -22.79 8.91
CA GLY A 22 0.75 -22.02 9.92
C GLY A 22 0.48 -20.60 9.49
N VAL A 23 -0.51 -19.95 10.10
CA VAL A 23 -0.90 -18.58 9.74
C VAL A 23 0.16 -17.59 10.22
N ARG A 24 0.84 -16.94 9.30
CA ARG A 24 1.86 -15.92 9.53
C ARG A 24 1.42 -14.53 9.11
N MET A 25 0.63 -14.44 8.02
CA MET A 25 0.12 -13.20 7.48
C MET A 25 -1.31 -13.36 6.98
N VAL A 26 -2.11 -12.32 7.10
CA VAL A 26 -3.47 -12.22 6.55
C VAL A 26 -3.66 -10.88 5.84
N LEU A 27 -4.63 -10.81 4.94
CA LEU A 27 -4.99 -9.60 4.23
C LEU A 27 -6.43 -9.22 4.55
N ASP A 28 -6.61 -8.09 5.21
CA ASP A 28 -7.92 -7.45 5.42
C ASP A 28 -8.16 -6.39 4.34
N ILE A 29 -9.28 -6.50 3.64
CA ILE A 29 -9.68 -5.56 2.58
C ILE A 29 -10.91 -4.78 3.04
N TYR A 30 -10.75 -3.48 3.20
CA TYR A 30 -11.82 -2.54 3.50
C TYR A 30 -12.21 -1.79 2.23
N THR A 31 -13.46 -1.90 1.79
CA THR A 31 -13.93 -1.27 0.56
C THR A 31 -15.37 -0.81 0.67
N THR A 32 -15.67 0.31 0.01
CA THR A 32 -17.03 0.82 -0.18
C THR A 32 -17.63 0.33 -1.51
N GLU A 33 -16.83 -0.32 -2.37
CA GLU A 33 -17.29 -0.80 -3.66
C GLU A 33 -18.04 -2.13 -3.50
N GLN A 34 -19.11 -2.25 -4.25
CA GLN A 34 -19.78 -3.54 -4.43
C GLN A 34 -18.95 -4.39 -5.39
N LEU A 35 -18.36 -5.44 -4.84
CA LEU A 35 -17.60 -6.39 -5.64
C LEU A 35 -18.57 -7.29 -6.44
N THR A 36 -18.24 -7.54 -7.69
CA THR A 36 -18.97 -8.51 -8.51
C THR A 36 -18.77 -9.93 -7.96
N PRO A 37 -19.68 -10.89 -8.25
CA PRO A 37 -19.50 -12.29 -7.83
C PRO A 37 -18.15 -12.87 -8.25
N ALA A 38 -17.68 -12.57 -9.47
CA ALA A 38 -16.38 -13.03 -9.96
C ALA A 38 -15.19 -12.45 -9.16
N GLN A 39 -15.28 -11.17 -8.75
CA GLN A 39 -14.26 -10.55 -7.90
C GLN A 39 -14.27 -11.13 -6.49
N LEU A 40 -15.46 -11.35 -5.93
CA LEU A 40 -15.60 -11.99 -4.62
C LEU A 40 -15.02 -13.41 -4.65
N THR A 41 -15.36 -14.21 -5.65
CA THR A 41 -14.80 -15.55 -5.82
C THR A 41 -13.29 -15.49 -5.87
N ALA A 42 -12.70 -14.65 -6.73
CA ALA A 42 -11.25 -14.55 -6.89
C ALA A 42 -10.53 -14.10 -5.62
N LEU A 43 -11.17 -13.32 -4.75
CA LEU A 43 -10.60 -12.89 -3.47
C LEU A 43 -10.89 -13.87 -2.34
N SER A 44 -12.00 -14.61 -2.37
CA SER A 44 -12.41 -15.54 -1.31
C SER A 44 -11.90 -16.98 -1.51
N GLU A 45 -11.36 -17.32 -2.69
CA GLU A 45 -10.64 -18.59 -2.90
C GLU A 45 -9.44 -18.72 -1.95
N ASP A 46 -8.92 -17.59 -1.51
CA ASP A 46 -7.82 -17.54 -0.55
C ASP A 46 -8.33 -17.38 0.87
N LYS A 47 -8.20 -18.42 1.68
CA LYS A 47 -8.62 -18.43 3.10
C LYS A 47 -7.92 -17.40 4.00
N TYR A 48 -6.95 -16.66 3.48
CA TYR A 48 -6.18 -15.64 4.19
C TYR A 48 -6.51 -14.21 3.77
N ILE A 49 -7.52 -14.04 2.89
CA ILE A 49 -8.08 -12.74 2.50
C ILE A 49 -9.46 -12.59 3.15
N TYR A 50 -9.66 -11.46 3.84
CA TYR A 50 -10.92 -11.11 4.49
C TYR A 50 -11.46 -9.80 3.91
N VAL A 51 -12.57 -9.88 3.18
CA VAL A 51 -13.27 -8.69 2.69
C VAL A 51 -14.20 -8.18 3.79
N LYS A 52 -13.83 -7.07 4.43
CA LYS A 52 -14.50 -6.51 5.62
C LYS A 52 -15.60 -5.50 5.29
N GLY A 53 -15.67 -5.03 4.04
CA GLY A 53 -16.64 -4.02 3.64
C GLY A 53 -16.27 -2.58 4.05
N ARG A 54 -17.30 -1.74 4.19
CA ARG A 54 -17.15 -0.32 4.51
C ARG A 54 -16.88 -0.11 6.00
N VAL A 55 -16.02 0.86 6.30
CA VAL A 55 -15.77 1.36 7.65
C VAL A 55 -15.90 2.90 7.68
N ALA A 56 -16.21 3.44 8.83
CA ALA A 56 -16.23 4.89 9.01
C ALA A 56 -14.79 5.46 9.03
N PRO A 57 -14.58 6.71 8.59
CA PRO A 57 -13.26 7.34 8.63
C PRO A 57 -12.60 7.33 10.00
N SER A 58 -13.39 7.45 11.07
CA SER A 58 -12.90 7.38 12.46
C SER A 58 -12.34 6.01 12.86
N GLU A 59 -12.84 4.94 12.25
CA GLU A 59 -12.40 3.57 12.51
C GLU A 59 -11.07 3.25 11.78
N LEU A 60 -10.75 3.98 10.69
CA LEU A 60 -9.52 3.75 9.92
C LEU A 60 -8.26 3.94 10.78
N VAL A 61 -8.28 4.86 11.72
CA VAL A 61 -7.14 5.10 12.63
C VAL A 61 -6.84 3.85 13.46
N GLU A 62 -7.90 3.22 14.00
CA GLU A 62 -7.74 1.99 14.80
C GLU A 62 -7.36 0.79 13.92
N ILE A 63 -7.85 0.73 12.69
CA ILE A 63 -7.45 -0.30 11.73
C ILE A 63 -5.96 -0.20 11.42
N TYR A 64 -5.46 0.99 11.11
CA TYR A 64 -4.04 1.21 10.88
C TYR A 64 -3.19 0.92 12.12
N ARG A 65 -3.67 1.29 13.31
CA ARG A 65 -2.95 1.02 14.56
C ARG A 65 -2.77 -0.49 14.84
N LYS A 66 -3.67 -1.32 14.32
CA LYS A 66 -3.64 -2.79 14.46
C LYS A 66 -2.96 -3.49 13.30
N ALA A 67 -2.72 -2.81 12.20
CA ALA A 67 -2.07 -3.37 11.03
C ALA A 67 -0.56 -3.17 11.09
N ASP A 68 0.19 -4.19 10.67
CA ASP A 68 1.64 -4.12 10.55
C ASP A 68 2.07 -3.45 9.24
N ILE A 69 1.35 -3.76 8.16
CA ILE A 69 1.63 -3.29 6.80
C ILE A 69 0.35 -2.74 6.18
N ALA A 70 0.42 -1.54 5.66
CA ALA A 70 -0.64 -0.92 4.88
C ALA A 70 -0.31 -1.00 3.37
N LEU A 71 -1.31 -1.33 2.54
CA LEU A 71 -1.09 -1.56 1.13
C LEU A 71 -1.43 -0.33 0.29
N HIS A 72 -0.52 0.06 -0.59
CA HIS A 72 -0.77 0.91 -1.74
C HIS A 72 -0.73 0.05 -3.00
N VAL A 73 -1.90 -0.29 -3.54
CA VAL A 73 -2.04 -1.24 -4.65
C VAL A 73 -2.67 -0.56 -5.86
N GLU A 74 -2.04 -0.74 -7.02
CA GLU A 74 -2.59 -0.38 -8.31
C GLU A 74 -2.65 -1.59 -9.24
N SER A 75 -3.45 -1.47 -10.31
CA SER A 75 -3.55 -2.53 -11.30
C SER A 75 -2.29 -2.60 -12.17
N MET A 76 -1.83 -3.81 -12.47
CA MET A 76 -0.72 -4.06 -13.37
C MET A 76 -1.14 -4.21 -14.83
N ASP A 77 -2.45 -4.18 -15.16
CA ASP A 77 -2.88 -4.29 -16.55
C ASP A 77 -2.54 -3.03 -17.36
N ARG A 78 -2.26 -3.22 -18.66
CA ARG A 78 -1.74 -2.18 -19.55
C ARG A 78 -2.59 -0.91 -19.57
N LYS A 79 -3.91 -1.04 -19.63
CA LYS A 79 -4.84 0.11 -19.68
C LYS A 79 -4.78 0.94 -18.41
N ASN A 80 -4.89 0.28 -17.25
CA ASN A 80 -4.91 0.97 -15.97
C ASN A 80 -3.53 1.54 -15.59
N ARG A 81 -2.42 0.87 -15.95
CA ARG A 81 -1.07 1.43 -15.78
C ARG A 81 -0.91 2.78 -16.46
N LEU A 82 -1.43 2.92 -17.69
CA LEU A 82 -1.35 4.19 -18.42
C LEU A 82 -2.25 5.26 -17.81
N LEU A 83 -3.46 4.91 -17.38
CA LEU A 83 -4.41 5.82 -16.75
C LEU A 83 -3.90 6.39 -15.42
N THR A 84 -3.22 5.57 -14.62
CA THR A 84 -2.77 5.96 -13.27
C THR A 84 -1.31 6.42 -13.23
N ARG A 85 -0.59 6.38 -14.35
CA ARG A 85 0.85 6.63 -14.43
C ARG A 85 1.29 7.90 -13.71
N VAL A 86 0.63 9.02 -14.00
CA VAL A 86 0.96 10.36 -13.46
C VAL A 86 0.19 10.70 -12.19
N SER A 87 -0.61 9.76 -11.67
CA SER A 87 -1.38 9.98 -10.45
C SER A 87 -0.49 9.80 -9.23
N PHE A 88 -0.53 10.78 -8.32
CA PHE A 88 -0.03 10.61 -6.97
C PHE A 88 -1.23 10.42 -6.03
N SER A 89 -1.36 9.25 -5.45
CA SER A 89 -2.48 8.97 -4.56
C SER A 89 -2.32 9.69 -3.23
N THR A 90 -3.29 10.51 -2.84
CA THR A 90 -3.32 11.16 -1.52
C THR A 90 -3.30 10.16 -0.37
N LYS A 91 -3.79 8.93 -0.59
CA LYS A 91 -3.69 7.85 0.40
C LYS A 91 -2.25 7.55 0.83
N ILE A 92 -1.25 7.77 -0.02
CA ILE A 92 0.16 7.58 0.35
C ILE A 92 0.51 8.47 1.54
N ILE A 93 0.04 9.72 1.55
CA ILE A 93 0.29 10.66 2.65
C ILE A 93 -0.41 10.18 3.93
N ASP A 94 -1.66 9.72 3.82
CA ASP A 94 -2.41 9.17 4.95
C ASP A 94 -1.71 7.92 5.53
N LEU A 95 -1.20 7.04 4.65
CA LEU A 95 -0.44 5.87 5.05
C LEU A 95 0.89 6.24 5.71
N MET A 96 1.57 7.30 5.25
CA MET A 96 2.78 7.81 5.89
C MET A 96 2.53 8.40 7.28
N ALA A 97 1.33 8.92 7.52
CA ALA A 97 0.92 9.40 8.83
C ALA A 97 0.48 8.27 9.77
N SER A 98 0.28 7.05 9.25
CA SER A 98 -0.01 5.86 10.05
C SER A 98 1.27 5.31 10.70
N THR A 99 1.11 4.35 11.58
CA THR A 99 2.24 3.63 12.22
C THR A 99 2.65 2.37 11.45
N CYS A 100 2.05 2.13 10.28
CA CYS A 100 2.29 0.94 9.46
C CYS A 100 3.50 1.13 8.54
N ALA A 101 4.19 0.03 8.22
CA ALA A 101 5.00 -0.01 7.03
C ALA A 101 4.11 0.07 5.78
N ILE A 102 4.59 0.70 4.71
CA ILE A 102 3.89 0.68 3.42
C ILE A 102 4.46 -0.44 2.54
N MET A 103 3.55 -1.19 1.90
CA MET A 103 3.91 -2.06 0.78
C MET A 103 3.20 -1.53 -0.48
N ALA A 104 3.99 -1.12 -1.46
CA ALA A 104 3.51 -0.57 -2.72
C ALA A 104 3.61 -1.63 -3.83
N ILE A 105 2.46 -2.05 -4.36
CA ILE A 105 2.38 -3.00 -5.48
C ILE A 105 1.83 -2.25 -6.68
N CYS A 106 2.72 -1.70 -7.48
CA CYS A 106 2.40 -0.80 -8.59
C CYS A 106 3.39 -0.98 -9.73
N TRP A 107 2.96 -0.59 -10.92
CA TRP A 107 3.89 -0.47 -12.03
C TRP A 107 5.05 0.50 -11.70
N GLU A 108 6.28 0.12 -12.08
CA GLU A 108 7.51 0.87 -11.78
C GLU A 108 7.52 2.33 -12.26
N LYS A 109 6.72 2.66 -13.29
CA LYS A 109 6.59 4.04 -13.81
C LYS A 109 5.39 4.80 -13.21
N HIS A 110 4.71 4.27 -12.22
CA HIS A 110 3.68 4.98 -11.48
C HIS A 110 4.33 6.02 -10.55
N THR A 111 3.86 7.27 -10.57
CA THR A 111 4.48 8.37 -9.82
C THR A 111 4.61 8.08 -8.33
N GLY A 112 3.55 7.56 -7.70
CA GLY A 112 3.59 7.20 -6.28
C GLY A 112 4.59 6.08 -5.96
N TYR A 113 4.74 5.09 -6.85
CA TYR A 113 5.74 4.04 -6.71
C TYR A 113 7.17 4.59 -6.79
N GLN A 114 7.45 5.43 -7.80
CA GLN A 114 8.77 6.03 -7.98
C GLN A 114 9.15 6.88 -6.78
N TYR A 115 8.22 7.68 -6.27
CA TYR A 115 8.42 8.48 -5.06
C TYR A 115 8.76 7.61 -3.84
N LEU A 116 7.96 6.58 -3.56
CA LEU A 116 8.18 5.69 -2.42
C LEU A 116 9.52 4.95 -2.53
N LYS A 117 9.88 4.52 -3.73
CA LYS A 117 11.15 3.84 -4.01
C LYS A 117 12.35 4.77 -3.85
N GLU A 118 12.29 5.99 -4.41
CA GLU A 118 13.34 7.00 -4.30
C GLU A 118 13.62 7.38 -2.85
N LYS A 119 12.56 7.50 -2.05
CA LYS A 119 12.66 7.84 -0.61
C LYS A 119 12.95 6.65 0.29
N ASP A 120 13.06 5.45 -0.26
CA ASP A 120 13.18 4.20 0.53
C ASP A 120 12.12 4.10 1.64
N ALA A 121 10.88 4.51 1.32
CA ALA A 121 9.79 4.67 2.27
C ALA A 121 8.75 3.55 2.22
N ALA A 122 8.97 2.49 1.43
CA ALA A 122 8.05 1.37 1.32
C ALA A 122 8.74 0.10 0.79
N PHE A 123 8.15 -1.06 1.04
CA PHE A 123 8.42 -2.26 0.27
C PHE A 123 7.85 -2.06 -1.14
N CYS A 124 8.70 -1.93 -2.15
CA CYS A 124 8.31 -1.59 -3.51
C CYS A 124 8.35 -2.81 -4.43
N ILE A 125 7.18 -3.25 -4.91
CA ILE A 125 6.98 -4.41 -5.76
C ILE A 125 6.40 -3.95 -7.10
N SER A 126 7.09 -4.23 -8.22
CA SER A 126 6.66 -3.83 -9.57
C SER A 126 6.25 -4.98 -10.47
N ARG A 127 6.37 -6.23 -10.00
CA ARG A 127 5.99 -7.44 -10.72
C ARG A 127 5.34 -8.42 -9.76
N TYR A 128 4.35 -9.17 -10.22
CA TYR A 128 3.63 -10.13 -9.36
C TYR A 128 4.53 -11.26 -8.83
N GLU A 129 5.50 -11.69 -9.62
CA GLU A 129 6.48 -12.71 -9.21
C GLU A 129 7.35 -12.30 -8.03
N ASP A 130 7.48 -10.99 -7.74
CA ASP A 130 8.27 -10.48 -6.62
C ASP A 130 7.47 -10.42 -5.31
N ILE A 131 6.14 -10.66 -5.34
CA ILE A 131 5.28 -10.62 -4.13
C ILE A 131 5.71 -11.71 -3.15
N LEU A 132 5.77 -12.96 -3.58
CA LEU A 132 6.10 -14.09 -2.71
C LEU A 132 7.49 -13.96 -2.08
N PRO A 133 8.58 -13.67 -2.82
CA PRO A 133 9.89 -13.43 -2.21
C PRO A 133 9.88 -12.32 -1.17
N GLN A 134 9.14 -11.22 -1.42
CA GLN A 134 9.05 -10.11 -0.47
C GLN A 134 8.32 -10.52 0.81
N LEU A 135 7.19 -11.23 0.72
CA LEU A 135 6.47 -11.72 1.90
C LEU A 135 7.33 -12.72 2.69
N GLN A 136 8.04 -13.62 2.02
CA GLN A 136 8.97 -14.56 2.67
C GLN A 136 10.10 -13.83 3.38
N SER A 137 10.68 -12.79 2.76
CA SER A 137 11.72 -11.95 3.39
C SER A 137 11.21 -11.32 4.68
N ILE A 138 10.00 -10.74 4.68
CA ILE A 138 9.39 -10.14 5.87
C ILE A 138 9.12 -11.21 6.95
N CYS A 139 8.62 -12.38 6.57
CA CYS A 139 8.39 -13.47 7.50
C CYS A 139 9.68 -14.01 8.14
N ASN A 140 10.79 -14.01 7.40
CA ASN A 140 12.08 -14.47 7.89
C ASN A 140 12.79 -13.40 8.74
N GLN A 141 12.48 -12.13 8.49
CA GLN A 141 13.05 -10.98 9.22
C GLN A 141 11.95 -9.99 9.60
N PRO A 142 11.13 -10.27 10.64
CA PRO A 142 10.01 -9.41 11.03
C PRO A 142 10.40 -7.97 11.41
N SER A 143 11.66 -7.76 11.84
CA SER A 143 12.18 -6.42 12.13
C SER A 143 12.16 -5.46 10.94
N LEU A 144 12.05 -5.96 9.71
CA LEU A 144 11.85 -5.14 8.51
C LEU A 144 10.58 -4.30 8.60
N ILE A 145 9.53 -4.81 9.24
CA ILE A 145 8.26 -4.09 9.39
C ILE A 145 8.48 -2.79 10.17
N SER A 146 9.09 -2.89 11.36
CA SER A 146 9.37 -1.71 12.19
C SER A 146 10.34 -0.73 11.51
N GLN A 147 11.36 -1.24 10.82
CA GLN A 147 12.29 -0.41 10.06
C GLN A 147 11.59 0.39 8.97
N TYR A 148 10.72 -0.25 8.18
CA TYR A 148 9.98 0.44 7.11
C TYR A 148 8.86 1.32 7.65
N ALA A 149 8.22 0.97 8.76
CA ALA A 149 7.28 1.86 9.44
C ALA A 149 7.95 3.18 9.86
N GLU A 150 9.15 3.10 10.43
CA GLU A 150 9.93 4.29 10.80
C GLU A 150 10.36 5.11 9.58
N LYS A 151 10.89 4.47 8.53
CA LYS A 151 11.27 5.14 7.27
C LYS A 151 10.07 5.85 6.64
N THR A 152 8.93 5.16 6.57
CA THR A 152 7.67 5.69 6.06
C THR A 152 7.23 6.93 6.83
N TYR A 153 7.17 6.84 8.15
CA TYR A 153 6.78 7.95 9.02
C TYR A 153 7.70 9.15 8.90
N ASN A 154 9.02 8.91 8.95
CA ASN A 154 10.02 9.97 8.81
C ASN A 154 9.96 10.66 7.44
N CYS A 155 9.71 9.90 6.37
CA CYS A 155 9.49 10.45 5.04
C CYS A 155 8.26 11.36 5.01
N GLY A 156 7.14 10.92 5.57
CA GLY A 156 5.92 11.71 5.69
C GLY A 156 6.11 12.99 6.48
N LYS A 157 6.71 12.88 7.65
CA LYS A 157 7.00 14.02 8.53
C LYS A 157 7.89 15.07 7.86
N SER A 158 8.94 14.63 7.15
CA SER A 158 9.90 15.54 6.53
C SER A 158 9.39 16.20 5.26
N ASN A 159 8.54 15.51 4.47
CA ASN A 159 8.15 15.99 3.15
C ASN A 159 6.69 16.45 3.07
N HIS A 160 5.81 15.96 3.95
CA HIS A 160 4.36 16.16 3.86
C HIS A 160 3.73 16.73 5.13
N SER A 161 4.52 17.15 6.13
CA SER A 161 3.96 17.83 7.28
C SER A 161 3.34 19.17 6.87
N ARG A 162 2.29 19.58 7.58
CA ARG A 162 1.62 20.87 7.32
C ARG A 162 2.62 22.02 7.35
N GLU A 163 3.55 22.00 8.29
CA GLU A 163 4.60 23.02 8.43
C GLU A 163 5.54 23.03 7.22
N THR A 164 6.03 21.85 6.80
CA THR A 164 6.91 21.73 5.63
C THR A 164 6.25 22.27 4.37
N ILE A 165 5.00 21.85 4.11
CA ILE A 165 4.26 22.32 2.94
C ILE A 165 3.98 23.81 3.01
N HIS A 166 3.57 24.34 4.18
CA HIS A 166 3.35 25.78 4.36
C HIS A 166 4.61 26.59 4.05
N ASN A 167 5.75 26.17 4.59
CA ASN A 167 7.03 26.85 4.36
C ASN A 167 7.48 26.78 2.90
N GLN A 168 7.24 25.67 2.22
CA GLN A 168 7.54 25.54 0.77
C GLN A 168 6.67 26.51 -0.06
N ILE A 169 5.37 26.54 0.20
CA ILE A 169 4.45 27.44 -0.48
C ILE A 169 4.85 28.90 -0.25
N LYS A 170 5.11 29.28 1.00
CA LYS A 170 5.54 30.63 1.35
C LYS A 170 6.79 31.07 0.55
N ARG A 171 7.84 30.23 0.53
CA ARG A 171 9.06 30.49 -0.25
C ARG A 171 8.79 30.65 -1.74
N ILE A 172 7.90 29.86 -2.33
CA ILE A 172 7.54 30.00 -3.74
C ILE A 172 6.94 31.37 -4.00
N PHE A 173 5.99 31.83 -3.17
CA PHE A 173 5.38 33.15 -3.33
C PHE A 173 6.36 34.29 -3.09
N GLU A 174 7.26 34.19 -2.12
CA GLU A 174 8.28 35.20 -1.85
C GLU A 174 9.30 35.34 -3.00
N ASN A 175 9.52 34.30 -3.81
CA ASN A 175 10.44 34.33 -4.95
C ASN A 175 9.80 34.79 -6.27
N VAL A 176 8.48 35.01 -6.30
CA VAL A 176 7.74 35.43 -7.50
C VAL A 176 7.41 36.93 -7.47
N ILE A 177 7.60 37.59 -6.33
CA ILE A 177 7.45 39.03 -6.13
C ILE A 177 8.81 39.68 -6.19
#